data_e9b6400d65c686bc2da5e230edd835e9
#
_entry.id   e9b6400d65c686bc2da5e230edd835e9
#
_cell.length_a   1.000
_cell.length_b   1.000
_cell.length_c   1.000
_cell.angle_alpha   90.00
_cell.angle_beta   90.00
_cell.angle_gamma   90.00
#
_symmetry.space_group_name_H-M   'P 1'
#
loop_
_entity.id
_entity.type
_entity.pdbx_description
1 polymer ?
#
loop_
_entity_poly.entity_id
_entity_poly.type
_entity_poly.pdbx_seq_one_letter_code
_entity_poly.pdbx_strand_id
1 'polypeptide(L)'
;MDRLGLLDSGFLHLESPESPMHVGALYLLKLPPRVHQQTFLARIGDSYRSATEFRKPFGHRVAHGMLGRFGPLYWEDDPNLELDYHMRHSALPQPGSYRELFSLVSRLHSTLLDRNRPLWEVHLIEGIKDRQFAVYTKVHHALIDGV
;
A
#
# COMPACT_ATOMS: atom_id res chain seq x y z
N MET A 1 -7.07 12.59 -17.92
CA MET A 1 -7.50 11.18 -17.91
C MET A 1 -6.69 10.42 -18.94
N ASP A 2 -5.77 9.57 -18.49
CA ASP A 2 -4.87 8.82 -19.38
C ASP A 2 -5.37 7.37 -19.46
N ARG A 3 -5.43 6.82 -20.68
CA ARG A 3 -5.87 5.43 -20.87
C ARG A 3 -4.84 4.45 -20.32
N LEU A 4 -5.31 3.44 -19.59
CA LEU A 4 -4.45 2.34 -19.15
C LEU A 4 -3.92 1.54 -20.34
N GLY A 5 -2.67 1.09 -20.22
CA GLY A 5 -2.10 0.13 -21.16
C GLY A 5 -2.88 -1.20 -21.18
N LEU A 6 -2.65 -2.00 -22.21
CA LEU A 6 -3.28 -3.32 -22.32
C LEU A 6 -2.88 -4.26 -21.19
N LEU A 7 -1.60 -4.23 -20.78
CA LEU A 7 -1.09 -5.06 -19.70
C LEU A 7 -1.68 -4.62 -18.35
N ASP A 8 -1.66 -3.31 -18.06
CA ASP A 8 -2.20 -2.76 -16.82
C ASP A 8 -3.70 -3.08 -16.67
N SER A 9 -4.45 -2.90 -17.77
CA SER A 9 -5.86 -3.28 -17.81
C SER A 9 -6.05 -4.78 -17.64
N GLY A 10 -5.17 -5.59 -18.21
CA GLY A 10 -5.16 -7.05 -18.08
C GLY A 10 -5.04 -7.49 -16.62
N PHE A 11 -4.10 -6.95 -15.85
CA PHE A 11 -3.96 -7.24 -14.43
C PHE A 11 -5.24 -6.92 -13.64
N LEU A 12 -5.86 -5.77 -13.93
CA LEU A 12 -7.10 -5.37 -13.26
C LEU A 12 -8.30 -6.26 -13.62
N HIS A 13 -8.36 -6.77 -14.85
CA HIS A 13 -9.43 -7.67 -15.27
C HIS A 13 -9.25 -9.10 -14.76
N LEU A 14 -8.02 -9.56 -14.61
CA LEU A 14 -7.69 -10.92 -14.14
C LEU A 14 -7.72 -11.04 -12.62
N GLU A 15 -7.67 -9.92 -11.89
CA GLU A 15 -7.68 -9.94 -10.44
C GLU A 15 -9.00 -10.47 -9.87
N SER A 16 -8.85 -11.39 -8.92
CA SER A 16 -9.94 -11.88 -8.06
C SER A 16 -9.43 -12.08 -6.63
N PRO A 17 -10.30 -12.27 -5.64
CA PRO A 17 -9.88 -12.60 -4.27
C PRO A 17 -8.95 -13.83 -4.20
N GLU A 18 -9.14 -14.80 -5.10
CA GLU A 18 -8.33 -16.02 -5.20
C GLU A 18 -7.03 -15.81 -5.99
N SER A 19 -6.96 -14.75 -6.76
CA SER A 19 -5.82 -14.40 -7.61
C SER A 19 -5.53 -12.90 -7.56
N PRO A 20 -5.02 -12.39 -6.44
CA PRO A 20 -4.65 -10.98 -6.31
C PRO A 20 -3.53 -10.61 -7.29
N MET A 21 -3.61 -9.41 -7.85
CA MET A 21 -2.63 -8.87 -8.79
C MET A 21 -1.84 -7.71 -8.20
N HIS A 22 -1.55 -7.79 -6.91
CA HIS A 22 -0.64 -6.87 -6.23
C HIS A 22 0.62 -7.59 -5.78
N VAL A 23 1.66 -6.82 -5.56
CA VAL A 23 2.91 -7.28 -4.95
C VAL A 23 3.09 -6.63 -3.61
N GLY A 24 3.77 -7.32 -2.70
CA GLY A 24 4.11 -6.81 -1.38
C GLY A 24 5.60 -6.92 -1.11
N ALA A 25 6.12 -5.99 -0.34
CA ALA A 25 7.47 -6.04 0.19
C ALA A 25 7.44 -5.79 1.70
N LEU A 26 8.11 -6.66 2.43
CA LEU A 26 8.25 -6.56 3.88
C LEU A 26 9.69 -6.22 4.24
N TYR A 27 9.88 -5.09 4.90
CA TYR A 27 11.17 -4.65 5.42
C TYR A 27 11.16 -4.79 6.94
N LEU A 28 12.09 -5.56 7.47
CA LEU A 28 12.32 -5.70 8.90
C LEU A 28 13.55 -4.87 9.29
N LEU A 29 13.37 -3.89 10.16
CA LEU A 29 14.36 -2.88 10.48
C LEU A 29 14.59 -2.82 11.99
N LYS A 30 15.81 -2.48 12.39
CA LYS A 30 16.13 -2.22 13.78
C LYS A 30 15.93 -0.74 14.12
N LEU A 31 15.40 -0.49 15.30
CA LEU A 31 15.37 0.86 15.84
C LEU A 31 16.80 1.36 16.10
N PRO A 32 17.07 2.63 15.81
CA PRO A 32 18.34 3.23 16.21
C PRO A 32 18.56 3.13 17.72
N PRO A 33 19.83 3.07 18.17
CA PRO A 33 20.12 3.07 19.61
C PRO A 33 19.55 4.31 20.31
N ARG A 34 19.05 4.12 21.53
CA ARG A 34 18.59 5.20 22.41
C ARG A 34 17.41 6.02 21.91
N VAL A 35 16.70 5.59 20.87
CA VAL A 35 15.44 6.22 20.45
C VAL A 35 14.25 5.52 21.08
N HIS A 36 13.24 6.31 21.42
CA HIS A 36 11.95 5.80 21.85
C HIS A 36 11.13 5.39 20.62
N GLN A 37 10.66 4.14 20.59
CA GLN A 37 9.99 3.56 19.41
C GLN A 37 8.81 4.39 18.93
N GLN A 38 7.88 4.73 19.79
CA GLN A 38 6.68 5.48 19.41
C GLN A 38 7.02 6.84 18.80
N THR A 39 7.95 7.58 19.40
CA THR A 39 8.37 8.88 18.90
C THR A 39 9.07 8.77 17.54
N PHE A 40 9.91 7.77 17.38
CA PHE A 40 10.64 7.52 16.14
C PHE A 40 9.68 7.18 15.00
N LEU A 41 8.76 6.26 15.24
CA LEU A 41 7.79 5.83 14.22
C LEU A 41 6.76 6.91 13.91
N ALA A 42 6.36 7.71 14.90
CA ALA A 42 5.51 8.87 14.65
C ALA A 42 6.17 9.87 13.71
N ARG A 43 7.47 10.15 13.87
CA ARG A 43 8.23 11.02 12.97
C ARG A 43 8.30 10.47 11.54
N ILE A 44 8.49 9.18 11.39
CA ILE A 44 8.45 8.53 10.07
C ILE A 44 7.07 8.71 9.45
N GLY A 45 6.00 8.40 10.18
CA GLY A 45 4.63 8.58 9.71
C GLY A 45 4.32 10.02 9.31
N ASP A 46 4.72 11.00 10.12
CA ASP A 46 4.51 12.42 9.83
C ASP A 46 5.32 12.89 8.61
N SER A 47 6.53 12.40 8.46
CA SER A 47 7.35 12.68 7.26
C SER A 47 6.67 12.23 5.97
N TYR A 48 6.07 11.06 5.98
CA TYR A 48 5.32 10.55 4.83
C TYR A 48 4.00 11.32 4.61
N ARG A 49 3.27 11.63 5.67
CA ARG A 49 2.02 12.40 5.58
C ARG A 49 2.22 13.84 5.12
N SER A 50 3.41 14.38 5.25
CA SER A 50 3.76 15.70 4.74
C SER A 50 3.98 15.74 3.22
N ALA A 51 4.02 14.59 2.56
CA ALA A 51 4.10 14.52 1.10
C ALA A 51 2.82 15.10 0.48
N THR A 52 2.97 16.14 -0.32
CA THR A 52 1.84 16.84 -0.97
C THR A 52 1.74 16.53 -2.46
N GLU A 53 2.78 15.94 -3.04
CA GLU A 53 2.84 15.62 -4.45
C GLU A 53 3.14 14.15 -4.67
N PHE A 54 2.32 13.52 -5.49
CA PHE A 54 2.48 12.13 -5.90
C PHE A 54 2.76 12.08 -7.39
N ARG A 55 3.84 11.38 -7.77
CA ARG A 55 4.11 11.10 -9.17
C ARG A 55 3.05 10.16 -9.72
N LYS A 56 2.65 10.37 -10.97
CA LYS A 56 1.81 9.41 -11.70
C LYS A 56 2.46 8.00 -11.65
N PRO A 57 1.70 6.94 -11.44
CA PRO A 57 0.25 6.89 -11.22
C PRO A 57 -0.18 6.86 -9.74
N PHE A 58 0.71 7.11 -8.78
CA PHE A 58 0.44 6.93 -7.34
C PHE A 58 -0.62 7.88 -6.75
N GLY A 59 -0.89 8.99 -7.40
CA GLY A 59 -1.99 9.88 -7.06
C GLY A 59 -3.27 9.64 -7.86
N HIS A 60 -3.31 8.57 -8.67
CA HIS A 60 -4.42 8.29 -9.59
C HIS A 60 -5.19 7.05 -9.17
N ARG A 61 -6.48 7.08 -9.39
CA ARG A 61 -7.36 5.92 -9.26
C ARG A 61 -7.80 5.39 -10.62
N VAL A 62 -8.33 4.20 -10.65
CA VAL A 62 -8.89 3.61 -11.87
C VAL A 62 -10.29 4.16 -12.12
N ALA A 63 -10.52 4.65 -13.31
CA ALA A 63 -11.82 5.13 -13.75
C ALA A 63 -12.32 4.34 -14.96
N HIS A 64 -13.63 4.21 -15.08
CA HIS A 64 -14.29 3.60 -16.23
C HIS A 64 -14.71 4.67 -17.24
N GLY A 65 -14.51 4.39 -18.52
CA GLY A 65 -15.00 5.25 -19.60
C GLY A 65 -16.53 5.17 -19.78
N MET A 66 -17.04 5.79 -20.83
CA MET A 66 -18.49 5.87 -21.12
C MET A 66 -19.17 4.50 -21.23
N LEU A 67 -18.44 3.44 -21.59
CA LEU A 67 -18.98 2.08 -21.70
C LEU A 67 -18.96 1.33 -20.34
N GLY A 68 -18.67 2.03 -19.25
CA GLY A 68 -18.59 1.46 -17.91
C GLY A 68 -17.61 0.29 -17.84
N ARG A 69 -17.99 -0.78 -17.15
CA ARG A 69 -17.14 -1.97 -16.94
C ARG A 69 -16.77 -2.74 -18.22
N PHE A 70 -17.43 -2.48 -19.32
CA PHE A 70 -17.14 -3.13 -20.61
C PHE A 70 -16.22 -2.31 -21.51
N GLY A 71 -15.85 -1.12 -21.08
CA GLY A 71 -14.99 -0.19 -21.81
C GLY A 71 -13.56 -0.18 -21.33
N PRO A 72 -12.73 0.66 -21.97
CA PRO A 72 -11.35 0.87 -21.54
C PRO A 72 -11.29 1.52 -20.16
N LEU A 73 -10.23 1.19 -19.41
CA LEU A 73 -9.91 1.76 -18.13
C LEU A 73 -8.97 2.98 -18.31
N TYR A 74 -9.10 3.92 -17.39
CA TYR A 74 -8.35 5.18 -17.41
C TYR A 74 -7.75 5.46 -16.02
N TRP A 75 -6.60 6.15 -16.01
CA TRP A 75 -6.08 6.80 -14.83
C TRP A 75 -6.72 8.17 -14.67
N GLU A 76 -7.28 8.43 -13.50
CA GLU A 76 -7.90 9.69 -13.12
C GLU A 76 -7.26 10.20 -11.83
N ASP A 77 -6.95 11.49 -11.74
CA ASP A 77 -6.48 12.07 -10.49
C ASP A 77 -7.50 11.81 -9.36
N ASP A 78 -7.02 11.39 -8.21
CA ASP A 78 -7.85 11.29 -7.01
C ASP A 78 -7.77 12.62 -6.23
N PRO A 79 -8.80 13.48 -6.32
CA PRO A 79 -8.79 14.77 -5.64
C PRO A 79 -8.94 14.63 -4.11
N ASN A 80 -9.30 13.45 -3.64
CA ASN A 80 -9.56 13.16 -2.24
C ASN A 80 -8.59 12.10 -1.69
N LEU A 81 -7.34 12.11 -2.16
CA LEU A 81 -6.33 11.20 -1.66
C LEU A 81 -6.16 11.34 -0.14
N GLU A 82 -6.61 10.34 0.60
CA GLU A 82 -6.50 10.27 2.06
C GLU A 82 -5.25 9.51 2.47
N LEU A 83 -4.20 10.24 2.87
CA LEU A 83 -2.94 9.63 3.27
C LEU A 83 -3.10 8.69 4.47
N ASP A 84 -3.98 8.98 5.40
CA ASP A 84 -4.25 8.09 6.55
C ASP A 84 -4.88 6.76 6.14
N TYR A 85 -5.54 6.70 4.99
CA TYR A 85 -5.99 5.44 4.40
C TYR A 85 -4.82 4.65 3.82
N HIS A 86 -3.93 5.31 3.11
CA HIS A 86 -2.82 4.67 2.39
C HIS A 86 -1.62 4.35 3.28
N MET A 87 -1.43 5.13 4.34
CA MET A 87 -0.29 5.01 5.25
C MET A 87 -0.79 4.69 6.65
N ARG A 88 -0.74 3.42 7.00
CA ARG A 88 -1.32 2.91 8.24
C ARG A 88 -0.24 2.57 9.26
N HIS A 89 -0.56 2.76 10.52
CA HIS A 89 0.30 2.41 11.64
C HIS A 89 -0.39 1.35 12.50
N SER A 90 0.26 0.22 12.71
CA SER A 90 -0.24 -0.89 13.49
C SER A 90 0.77 -1.30 14.56
N ALA A 91 0.27 -1.80 15.68
CA ALA A 91 1.08 -2.37 16.73
C ALA A 91 0.80 -3.87 16.86
N LEU A 92 1.85 -4.67 17.04
CA LEU A 92 1.69 -6.08 17.33
C LEU A 92 1.32 -6.31 18.79
N PRO A 93 0.52 -7.35 19.10
CA PRO A 93 0.33 -7.79 20.48
C PRO A 93 1.65 -8.28 21.06
N GLN A 94 1.84 -8.07 22.37
CA GLN A 94 3.01 -8.61 23.06
C GLN A 94 3.00 -10.16 22.99
N PRO A 95 4.16 -10.80 22.81
CA PRO A 95 5.54 -10.26 22.86
C PRO A 95 6.08 -9.75 21.53
N GLY A 96 5.29 -9.60 20.47
CA GLY A 96 5.74 -9.10 19.19
C GLY A 96 6.65 -10.07 18.43
N SER A 97 6.31 -11.35 18.44
CA SER A 97 7.07 -12.39 17.74
C SER A 97 6.92 -12.27 16.22
N TYR A 98 7.81 -12.90 15.49
CA TYR A 98 7.70 -12.97 14.02
C TYR A 98 6.44 -13.70 13.56
N ARG A 99 5.90 -14.60 14.37
CA ARG A 99 4.63 -15.26 14.08
C ARG A 99 3.47 -14.25 14.03
N GLU A 100 3.39 -13.34 15.01
CA GLU A 100 2.39 -12.27 15.00
C GLU A 100 2.58 -11.32 13.82
N LEU A 101 3.84 -10.96 13.52
CA LEU A 101 4.15 -10.13 12.37
C LEU A 101 3.68 -10.78 11.07
N PHE A 102 4.04 -12.04 10.83
CA PHE A 102 3.66 -12.72 9.59
C PHE A 102 2.15 -12.99 9.50
N SER A 103 1.48 -13.23 10.62
CA SER A 103 0.02 -13.32 10.66
C SER A 103 -0.65 -12.02 10.22
N LEU A 104 -0.16 -10.88 10.71
CA LEU A 104 -0.67 -9.57 10.29
C LEU A 104 -0.40 -9.32 8.80
N VAL A 105 0.84 -9.52 8.36
CA VAL A 105 1.23 -9.30 6.96
C VAL A 105 0.46 -10.21 6.01
N SER A 106 0.24 -11.47 6.38
CA SER A 106 -0.56 -12.41 5.58
C SER A 106 -1.99 -11.92 5.38
N ARG A 107 -2.63 -11.38 6.42
CA ARG A 107 -3.97 -10.80 6.32
C ARG A 107 -4.00 -9.56 5.43
N LEU A 108 -3.01 -8.67 5.61
CA LEU A 108 -2.89 -7.47 4.77
C LEU A 108 -2.66 -7.84 3.31
N HIS A 109 -1.80 -8.82 3.06
CA HIS A 109 -1.45 -9.25 1.71
C HIS A 109 -2.61 -9.99 1.00
N SER A 110 -3.42 -10.73 1.72
CA SER A 110 -4.56 -11.47 1.15
C SER A 110 -5.80 -10.62 0.88
N THR A 111 -5.82 -9.37 1.33
CA THR A 111 -6.92 -8.44 1.08
C THR A 111 -6.65 -7.64 -0.19
N LEU A 112 -7.61 -7.58 -1.11
CA LEU A 112 -7.50 -6.79 -2.32
C LEU A 112 -7.40 -5.29 -2.01
N LEU A 113 -6.70 -4.55 -2.87
CA LEU A 113 -6.69 -3.09 -2.85
C LEU A 113 -8.03 -2.53 -3.31
N ASP A 114 -8.48 -1.44 -2.68
CA ASP A 114 -9.73 -0.76 -3.05
C ASP A 114 -9.57 -0.03 -4.39
N ARG A 115 -10.32 -0.45 -5.39
CA ARG A 115 -10.28 0.12 -6.75
C ARG A 115 -10.84 1.53 -6.87
N ASN A 116 -11.52 2.02 -5.85
CA ASN A 116 -12.02 3.41 -5.81
C ASN A 116 -10.94 4.40 -5.35
N ARG A 117 -9.75 3.90 -5.02
CA ARG A 117 -8.61 4.67 -4.51
C ARG A 117 -7.36 4.35 -5.32
N PRO A 118 -6.28 5.13 -5.22
CA PRO A 118 -4.97 4.72 -5.72
C PRO A 118 -4.56 3.36 -5.17
N LEU A 119 -4.02 2.51 -6.03
CA LEU A 119 -3.86 1.08 -5.76
C LEU A 119 -2.53 0.77 -5.04
N TRP A 120 -2.34 1.36 -3.87
CA TRP A 120 -1.19 1.12 -3.02
C TRP A 120 -1.50 1.34 -1.54
N GLU A 121 -0.77 0.67 -0.68
CA GLU A 121 -0.80 0.83 0.79
C GLU A 121 0.60 0.68 1.37
N VAL A 122 0.88 1.43 2.44
CA VAL A 122 2.08 1.31 3.26
C VAL A 122 1.66 1.10 4.70
N HIS A 123 2.21 0.09 5.33
CA HIS A 123 1.94 -0.23 6.73
C HIS A 123 3.22 -0.14 7.55
N LEU A 124 3.22 0.74 8.53
CA LEU A 124 4.25 0.85 9.54
C LEU A 124 3.82 0.00 10.74
N ILE A 125 4.64 -0.97 11.13
CA ILE A 125 4.30 -1.97 12.14
C ILE A 125 5.29 -1.86 13.30
N GLU A 126 4.78 -1.54 14.48
CA GLU A 126 5.57 -1.43 15.71
C GLU A 126 5.39 -2.62 16.64
N GLY A 127 6.21 -2.69 17.67
CA GLY A 127 6.08 -3.69 18.73
C GLY A 127 6.68 -5.05 18.39
N ILE A 128 7.60 -5.13 17.44
CA ILE A 128 8.33 -6.35 17.12
C ILE A 128 9.45 -6.52 18.15
N LYS A 129 9.69 -7.78 18.57
CA LYS A 129 10.75 -8.14 19.51
C LYS A 129 12.12 -7.60 19.08
N ASP A 130 13.05 -7.52 20.02
CA ASP A 130 14.45 -7.13 19.78
C ASP A 130 14.61 -5.73 19.18
N ARG A 131 13.76 -4.79 19.61
CA ARG A 131 13.78 -3.40 19.17
C ARG A 131 13.71 -3.26 17.64
N GLN A 132 12.81 -3.99 17.05
CA GLN A 132 12.55 -3.97 15.59
C GLN A 132 11.20 -3.34 15.28
N PHE A 133 11.10 -2.83 14.07
CA PHE A 133 9.85 -2.43 13.46
C PHE A 133 9.83 -2.91 12.01
N ALA A 134 8.68 -2.89 11.38
CA ALA A 134 8.56 -3.30 10.00
C ALA A 134 7.84 -2.25 9.16
N VAL A 135 8.17 -2.23 7.88
CA VAL A 135 7.41 -1.52 6.85
C VAL A 135 6.95 -2.56 5.85
N TYR A 136 5.64 -2.65 5.66
CA TYR A 136 5.04 -3.48 4.65
C TYR A 136 4.40 -2.60 3.58
N THR A 137 4.77 -2.80 2.33
CA THR A 137 4.21 -2.08 1.18
C THR A 137 3.44 -3.04 0.29
N LYS A 138 2.31 -2.58 -0.22
CA LYS A 138 1.48 -3.32 -1.16
C LYS A 138 1.12 -2.41 -2.33
N VAL A 139 1.41 -2.84 -3.54
CA VAL A 139 1.18 -2.08 -4.77
C VAL A 139 0.61 -3.00 -5.85
N HIS A 140 -0.40 -2.54 -6.55
CA HIS A 140 -0.97 -3.30 -7.67
C HIS A 140 -0.01 -3.32 -8.86
N HIS A 141 0.05 -4.44 -9.58
CA HIS A 141 0.88 -4.56 -10.77
C HIS A 141 0.61 -3.48 -11.82
N ALA A 142 -0.64 -3.04 -11.95
CA ALA A 142 -1.00 -1.98 -12.89
C ALA A 142 -0.30 -0.63 -12.62
N LEU A 143 0.23 -0.38 -11.41
CA LEU A 143 0.97 0.85 -11.09
C LEU A 143 2.47 0.74 -11.40
N ILE A 144 3.03 -0.45 -11.42
CA ILE A 144 4.49 -0.68 -11.45
C ILE A 144 4.94 -1.51 -12.65
N ASP A 145 4.02 -1.90 -13.52
CA ASP A 145 4.38 -2.62 -14.74
C ASP A 145 4.89 -1.63 -15.79
N GLY A 146 6.12 -1.83 -16.22
CA GLY A 146 6.75 -1.00 -17.25
C GLY A 146 7.73 0.06 -16.72
N VAL A 147 8.17 -0.04 -15.47
CA VAL A 147 9.29 0.75 -14.91
C VAL A 147 10.54 -0.09 -14.82
#